data_1a93dfb66d5e170b518f164bfd10b9cd
#
_entry.id   1a93dfb66d5e170b518f164bfd10b9cd
#
_cell.length_a   1.000
_cell.length_b   1.000
_cell.length_c   1.000
_cell.angle_alpha   90.00
_cell.angle_beta   90.00
_cell.angle_gamma   90.00
#
_symmetry.space_group_name_H-M   'P 1'
#
loop_
_entity.id
_entity.type
_entity.pdbx_description
1 polymer ?
#
loop_
_entity_poly.entity_id
_entity_poly.type
_entity_poly.pdbx_seq_one_letter_code
_entity_poly.pdbx_strand_id
1 'polypeptide(L)'
;QDKWDEKTRIAFEKYRNKMYEEKKFDYSLILREMINQLETNCEFAEAIKNKVKYLTVDEYQDTNPIQEKLIEILKGFGANICVVGDDDQTIYQFRGSDPQNILTFKERYNIKKYIVLDKDYRSTEGTVDVARRIIVNNDRRLLKTMTSGCKTKYDIGDIAYEEYSDMEDEFTFIARRIMKLHEIGIPYSEIAILLRKRKVSGKIAEVLEVYDIPFVVEGVNDLFETKECNAAKGIFDY
;
A
#
# COMPACT_ATOMS: atom_id res chain seq x y z
N GLN A 1 15.25 1.45 -20.91
CA GLN A 1 16.59 0.86 -21.10
C GLN A 1 17.00 0.18 -19.81
N ASP A 2 17.26 -1.12 -19.87
CA ASP A 2 17.59 -1.98 -18.73
C ASP A 2 18.84 -1.46 -18.01
N LYS A 3 18.63 -1.03 -16.77
CA LYS A 3 19.72 -0.60 -15.86
C LYS A 3 20.44 -1.79 -15.20
N TRP A 4 20.17 -3.01 -15.63
CA TRP A 4 20.75 -4.20 -15.02
C TRP A 4 22.11 -4.52 -15.65
N ASP A 5 23.08 -4.86 -14.82
CA ASP A 5 24.34 -5.40 -15.28
C ASP A 5 24.12 -6.81 -15.88
N GLU A 6 25.09 -7.28 -16.65
CA GLU A 6 25.00 -8.57 -17.34
C GLU A 6 24.83 -9.75 -16.37
N LYS A 7 25.47 -9.69 -15.20
CA LYS A 7 25.35 -10.75 -14.18
C LYS A 7 23.93 -10.84 -13.61
N THR A 8 23.33 -9.69 -13.32
CA THR A 8 21.95 -9.62 -12.82
C THR A 8 20.96 -10.13 -13.88
N ARG A 9 21.18 -9.79 -15.17
CA ARG A 9 20.36 -10.29 -16.26
C ARG A 9 20.45 -11.81 -16.39
N ILE A 10 21.65 -12.39 -16.39
CA ILE A 10 21.86 -13.85 -16.44
C ILE A 10 21.22 -14.54 -15.23
N ALA A 11 21.37 -13.98 -14.02
CA ALA A 11 20.76 -14.54 -12.81
C ALA A 11 19.22 -14.55 -12.92
N PHE A 12 18.63 -13.47 -13.41
CA PHE A 12 17.19 -13.37 -13.63
C PHE A 12 16.67 -14.37 -14.67
N GLU A 13 17.41 -14.56 -15.77
CA GLU A 13 17.05 -15.57 -16.78
C GLU A 13 17.07 -16.99 -16.23
N LYS A 14 18.10 -17.33 -15.45
CA LYS A 14 18.17 -18.63 -14.75
C LYS A 14 17.01 -18.81 -13.77
N TYR A 15 16.71 -17.79 -12.96
CA TYR A 15 15.56 -17.80 -12.06
C TYR A 15 14.27 -18.06 -12.81
N ARG A 16 14.01 -17.28 -13.85
CA ARG A 16 12.80 -17.42 -14.67
C ARG A 16 12.66 -18.81 -15.28
N ASN A 17 13.72 -19.34 -15.89
CA ASN A 17 13.70 -20.67 -16.50
C ASN A 17 13.39 -21.74 -15.46
N LYS A 18 13.99 -21.66 -14.28
CA LYS A 18 13.71 -22.58 -13.17
C LYS A 18 12.25 -22.49 -12.71
N MET A 19 11.69 -21.30 -12.63
CA MET A 19 10.27 -21.10 -12.28
C MET A 19 9.35 -21.80 -13.28
N TYR A 20 9.62 -21.67 -14.60
CA TYR A 20 8.85 -22.35 -15.64
C TYR A 20 9.01 -23.89 -15.56
N GLU A 21 10.23 -24.40 -15.37
CA GLU A 21 10.49 -25.83 -15.22
C GLU A 21 9.73 -26.44 -14.03
N GLU A 22 9.70 -25.72 -12.90
CA GLU A 22 9.00 -26.13 -11.68
C GLU A 22 7.50 -25.82 -11.68
N LYS A 23 6.97 -25.18 -12.78
CA LYS A 23 5.58 -24.71 -12.92
C LYS A 23 5.15 -23.80 -11.74
N LYS A 24 6.07 -22.98 -11.27
CA LYS A 24 5.85 -21.98 -10.21
C LYS A 24 5.86 -20.59 -10.83
N PHE A 25 5.04 -19.70 -10.29
CA PHE A 25 4.96 -18.32 -10.76
C PHE A 25 4.91 -17.38 -9.55
N ASP A 26 5.72 -16.35 -9.59
CA ASP A 26 5.54 -15.17 -8.75
C ASP A 26 4.54 -14.19 -9.41
N TYR A 27 4.13 -13.17 -8.68
CA TYR A 27 3.16 -12.18 -9.17
C TYR A 27 3.63 -11.47 -10.45
N SER A 28 4.91 -11.21 -10.59
CA SER A 28 5.48 -10.54 -11.76
C SER A 28 5.45 -11.44 -13.00
N LEU A 29 5.76 -12.72 -12.82
CA LEU A 29 5.69 -13.72 -13.89
C LEU A 29 4.25 -13.99 -14.31
N ILE A 30 3.29 -14.01 -13.37
CA ILE A 30 1.86 -14.15 -13.70
C ILE A 30 1.41 -13.01 -14.63
N LEU A 31 1.70 -11.76 -14.26
CA LEU A 31 1.34 -10.60 -15.08
C LEU A 31 2.01 -10.64 -16.45
N ARG A 32 3.30 -10.95 -16.49
CA ARG A 32 4.06 -11.05 -17.71
C ARG A 32 3.50 -12.13 -18.64
N GLU A 33 3.21 -13.31 -18.11
CA GLU A 33 2.68 -14.42 -18.90
C GLU A 33 1.26 -14.11 -19.39
N MET A 34 0.42 -13.50 -18.54
CA MET A 34 -0.89 -13.02 -18.96
C MET A 34 -0.78 -12.08 -20.15
N ILE A 35 0.08 -11.08 -20.10
CA ILE A 35 0.29 -10.14 -21.22
C ILE A 35 0.79 -10.88 -22.46
N ASN A 36 1.77 -11.77 -22.30
CA ASN A 36 2.30 -12.57 -23.40
C ASN A 36 1.19 -13.39 -24.09
N GLN A 37 0.35 -14.08 -23.33
CA GLN A 37 -0.78 -14.83 -23.86
C GLN A 37 -1.80 -13.94 -24.56
N LEU A 38 -2.10 -12.77 -24.00
CA LEU A 38 -3.01 -11.81 -24.64
C LEU A 38 -2.47 -11.23 -25.95
N GLU A 39 -1.15 -11.12 -26.11
CA GLU A 39 -0.50 -10.59 -27.32
C GLU A 39 -0.22 -11.67 -28.38
N THR A 40 -0.01 -12.93 -27.98
CA THR A 40 0.46 -13.99 -28.89
C THR A 40 -0.54 -15.10 -29.17
N ASN A 41 -1.50 -15.32 -28.28
CA ASN A 41 -2.50 -16.37 -28.38
C ASN A 41 -3.88 -15.78 -28.71
N CYS A 42 -4.23 -15.78 -29.99
CA CYS A 42 -5.48 -15.19 -30.49
C CYS A 42 -6.75 -15.81 -29.85
N GLU A 43 -6.76 -17.12 -29.62
CA GLU A 43 -7.90 -17.81 -29.03
C GLU A 43 -8.10 -17.37 -27.57
N PHE A 44 -7.02 -17.32 -26.80
CA PHE A 44 -7.04 -16.83 -25.43
C PHE A 44 -7.45 -15.36 -25.35
N ALA A 45 -6.88 -14.51 -26.21
CA ALA A 45 -7.22 -13.08 -26.27
C ALA A 45 -8.71 -12.87 -26.60
N GLU A 46 -9.28 -13.62 -27.55
CA GLU A 46 -10.69 -13.51 -27.89
C GLU A 46 -11.60 -14.01 -26.76
N ALA A 47 -11.19 -15.07 -26.06
CA ALA A 47 -11.93 -15.56 -24.88
C ALA A 47 -11.98 -14.50 -23.76
N ILE A 48 -10.85 -13.83 -23.48
CA ILE A 48 -10.77 -12.75 -22.49
C ILE A 48 -11.59 -11.53 -22.93
N LYS A 49 -11.47 -11.11 -24.18
CA LYS A 49 -12.26 -9.99 -24.76
C LYS A 49 -13.77 -10.23 -24.64
N ASN A 50 -14.21 -11.45 -24.86
CA ASN A 50 -15.61 -11.81 -24.75
C ASN A 50 -16.09 -11.83 -23.29
N LYS A 51 -15.23 -12.16 -22.34
CA LYS A 51 -15.51 -12.29 -20.91
C LYS A 51 -15.43 -10.97 -20.16
N VAL A 52 -14.39 -10.16 -20.42
CA VAL A 52 -14.11 -8.93 -19.67
C VAL A 52 -14.75 -7.74 -20.39
N LYS A 53 -15.92 -7.31 -19.92
CA LYS A 53 -16.63 -6.13 -20.44
C LYS A 53 -16.44 -4.89 -19.62
N TYR A 54 -16.14 -5.05 -18.35
CA TYR A 54 -15.90 -3.98 -17.39
C TYR A 54 -14.63 -4.28 -16.58
N LEU A 55 -13.82 -3.27 -16.35
CA LEU A 55 -12.62 -3.33 -15.55
C LEU A 55 -12.66 -2.19 -14.54
N THR A 56 -12.70 -2.53 -13.26
CA THR A 56 -12.55 -1.56 -12.18
C THR A 56 -11.18 -1.76 -11.53
N VAL A 57 -10.42 -0.67 -11.42
CA VAL A 57 -9.10 -0.67 -10.81
C VAL A 57 -9.14 0.28 -9.62
N ASP A 58 -8.87 -0.27 -8.45
CA ASP A 58 -8.73 0.50 -7.20
C ASP A 58 -7.26 0.82 -6.94
N GLU A 59 -7.00 1.85 -6.12
CA GLU A 59 -5.65 2.35 -5.82
C GLU A 59 -4.79 2.55 -7.08
N TYR A 60 -5.40 3.14 -8.11
CA TYR A 60 -4.78 3.23 -9.44
C TYR A 60 -3.46 4.01 -9.44
N GLN A 61 -3.23 4.91 -8.48
CA GLN A 61 -1.97 5.63 -8.30
C GLN A 61 -0.79 4.70 -7.99
N ASP A 62 -1.05 3.48 -7.49
CA ASP A 62 -0.02 2.51 -7.14
C ASP A 62 0.30 1.51 -8.25
N THR A 63 -0.32 1.67 -9.42
CA THR A 63 -0.05 0.80 -10.58
C THR A 63 1.37 1.00 -11.11
N ASN A 64 2.02 -0.12 -11.42
CA ASN A 64 3.31 -0.15 -12.07
C ASN A 64 3.15 -0.30 -13.61
N PRO A 65 4.22 -0.09 -14.41
CA PRO A 65 4.14 -0.14 -15.88
C PRO A 65 3.60 -1.45 -16.46
N ILE A 66 3.85 -2.59 -15.81
CA ILE A 66 3.35 -3.88 -16.33
C ILE A 66 1.84 -4.05 -16.05
N GLN A 67 1.36 -3.57 -14.91
CA GLN A 67 -0.07 -3.53 -14.61
C GLN A 67 -0.80 -2.58 -15.56
N GLU A 68 -0.22 -1.42 -15.80
CA GLU A 68 -0.76 -0.46 -16.75
C GLU A 68 -0.84 -1.02 -18.17
N LYS A 69 0.19 -1.74 -18.61
CA LYS A 69 0.18 -2.43 -19.93
C LYS A 69 -0.98 -3.43 -20.03
N LEU A 70 -1.28 -4.17 -18.97
CA LEU A 70 -2.43 -5.08 -18.94
C LEU A 70 -3.76 -4.32 -19.07
N ILE A 71 -3.90 -3.19 -18.35
CA ILE A 71 -5.08 -2.32 -18.43
C ILE A 71 -5.27 -1.79 -19.86
N GLU A 72 -4.20 -1.33 -20.51
CA GLU A 72 -4.22 -0.86 -21.89
C GLU A 72 -4.69 -1.94 -22.87
N ILE A 73 -4.21 -3.18 -22.73
CA ILE A 73 -4.62 -4.31 -23.59
C ILE A 73 -6.12 -4.59 -23.39
N LEU A 74 -6.59 -4.69 -22.17
CA LEU A 74 -8.00 -4.95 -21.87
C LEU A 74 -8.91 -3.81 -22.37
N LYS A 75 -8.46 -2.58 -22.23
CA LYS A 75 -9.14 -1.43 -22.85
C LYS A 75 -9.17 -1.52 -24.37
N GLY A 76 -8.07 -1.91 -25.01
CA GLY A 76 -7.97 -2.13 -26.44
C GLY A 76 -8.96 -3.20 -26.93
N PHE A 77 -9.30 -4.18 -26.11
CA PHE A 77 -10.33 -5.18 -26.40
C PHE A 77 -11.77 -4.64 -26.27
N GLY A 78 -11.94 -3.39 -25.85
CA GLY A 78 -13.24 -2.75 -25.71
C GLY A 78 -13.84 -2.78 -24.31
N ALA A 79 -13.08 -3.18 -23.29
CA ALA A 79 -13.54 -3.12 -21.91
C ALA A 79 -13.83 -1.67 -21.47
N ASN A 80 -14.91 -1.46 -20.74
CA ASN A 80 -15.19 -0.20 -20.05
C ASN A 80 -14.33 -0.13 -18.80
N ILE A 81 -13.50 0.93 -18.69
CA ILE A 81 -12.60 1.11 -17.57
C ILE A 81 -13.20 2.11 -16.58
N CYS A 82 -13.17 1.75 -15.30
CA CYS A 82 -13.36 2.63 -14.17
C CYS A 82 -12.11 2.53 -13.28
N VAL A 83 -11.43 3.63 -13.02
CA VAL A 83 -10.33 3.67 -12.07
C VAL A 83 -10.69 4.55 -10.89
N VAL A 84 -10.27 4.14 -9.71
CA VAL A 84 -10.38 4.90 -8.46
C VAL A 84 -8.98 5.02 -7.88
N GLY A 85 -8.64 6.20 -7.39
CA GLY A 85 -7.33 6.44 -6.82
C GLY A 85 -7.18 7.86 -6.32
N ASP A 86 -6.11 8.10 -5.59
CA ASP A 86 -5.76 9.38 -5.03
C ASP A 86 -4.28 9.67 -5.29
N ASP A 87 -4.00 10.62 -6.18
CA ASP A 87 -2.65 11.02 -6.55
C ASP A 87 -1.84 11.54 -5.35
N ASP A 88 -2.51 12.10 -4.33
CA ASP A 88 -1.89 12.56 -3.10
C ASP A 88 -1.43 11.40 -2.19
N GLN A 89 -1.87 10.16 -2.45
CA GLN A 89 -1.49 8.96 -1.70
C GLN A 89 -0.44 8.10 -2.41
N THR A 90 0.23 8.60 -3.44
CA THR A 90 1.29 7.87 -4.17
C THR A 90 2.55 7.71 -3.32
N ILE A 91 2.63 6.66 -2.52
CA ILE A 91 3.74 6.39 -1.60
C ILE A 91 4.58 5.15 -1.98
N TYR A 92 4.21 4.42 -3.07
CA TYR A 92 4.86 3.17 -3.48
C TYR A 92 5.78 3.30 -4.71
N GLN A 93 6.26 4.50 -5.04
CA GLN A 93 7.21 4.71 -6.15
C GLN A 93 8.48 3.83 -6.01
N PHE A 94 8.95 3.59 -4.79
CA PHE A 94 10.08 2.71 -4.51
C PHE A 94 9.82 1.23 -4.86
N ARG A 95 8.55 0.84 -5.09
CA ARG A 95 8.13 -0.47 -5.60
C ARG A 95 7.85 -0.46 -7.10
N GLY A 96 8.11 0.65 -7.78
CA GLY A 96 7.92 0.81 -9.22
C GLY A 96 6.55 1.32 -9.65
N SER A 97 5.71 1.81 -8.73
CA SER A 97 4.49 2.53 -9.14
C SER A 97 4.87 3.84 -9.84
N ASP A 98 4.06 4.22 -10.83
CA ASP A 98 4.26 5.43 -11.60
C ASP A 98 3.09 6.39 -11.40
N PRO A 99 3.30 7.51 -10.68
CA PRO A 99 2.27 8.53 -10.47
C PRO A 99 1.71 9.11 -11.77
N GLN A 100 2.48 9.04 -12.86
CA GLN A 100 2.01 9.53 -14.16
C GLN A 100 0.78 8.75 -14.64
N ASN A 101 0.61 7.51 -14.20
CA ASN A 101 -0.54 6.71 -14.58
C ASN A 101 -1.85 7.40 -14.20
N ILE A 102 -2.00 7.86 -12.96
CA ILE A 102 -3.21 8.56 -12.52
C ILE A 102 -3.26 10.00 -13.04
N LEU A 103 -2.15 10.73 -13.03
CA LEU A 103 -2.09 12.13 -13.44
C LEU A 103 -2.44 12.34 -14.93
N THR A 104 -2.06 11.39 -15.79
CA THR A 104 -2.30 11.46 -17.24
C THR A 104 -3.44 10.55 -17.72
N PHE A 105 -4.15 9.91 -16.82
CA PHE A 105 -5.22 8.96 -17.16
C PHE A 105 -6.27 9.57 -18.07
N LYS A 106 -6.69 10.80 -17.77
CA LYS A 106 -7.71 11.52 -18.53
C LYS A 106 -7.31 11.70 -20.00
N GLU A 107 -6.08 12.13 -20.25
CA GLU A 107 -5.53 12.37 -21.58
C GLU A 107 -5.30 11.05 -22.32
N ARG A 108 -4.66 10.08 -21.69
CA ARG A 108 -4.31 8.78 -22.32
C ARG A 108 -5.53 8.00 -22.77
N TYR A 109 -6.58 8.01 -21.96
CA TYR A 109 -7.81 7.26 -22.24
C TYR A 109 -8.93 8.13 -22.80
N ASN A 110 -8.66 9.40 -23.13
CA ASN A 110 -9.61 10.36 -23.69
C ASN A 110 -10.90 10.45 -22.85
N ILE A 111 -10.74 10.58 -21.52
CA ILE A 111 -11.86 10.66 -20.58
C ILE A 111 -12.39 12.10 -20.57
N LYS A 112 -13.64 12.26 -20.94
CA LYS A 112 -14.29 13.60 -21.01
C LYS A 112 -14.49 14.22 -19.65
N LYS A 113 -14.84 13.42 -18.64
CA LYS A 113 -15.14 13.88 -17.28
C LYS A 113 -14.69 12.84 -16.25
N TYR A 114 -14.09 13.29 -15.18
CA TYR A 114 -13.83 12.49 -13.97
C TYR A 114 -14.65 13.07 -12.80
N ILE A 115 -14.87 12.25 -11.80
CA ILE A 115 -15.59 12.61 -10.57
C ILE A 115 -14.55 12.82 -9.48
N VAL A 116 -14.60 13.96 -8.83
CA VAL A 116 -13.77 14.25 -7.65
C VAL A 116 -14.60 13.92 -6.40
N LEU A 117 -14.07 13.03 -5.56
CA LEU A 117 -14.60 12.74 -4.23
C LEU A 117 -13.89 13.66 -3.24
N ASP A 118 -14.44 14.84 -3.02
CA ASP A 118 -13.83 15.91 -2.23
C ASP A 118 -14.28 15.96 -0.77
N LYS A 119 -15.07 14.98 -0.33
CA LYS A 119 -15.61 14.90 1.01
C LYS A 119 -15.11 13.66 1.76
N ASP A 120 -14.31 13.87 2.79
CA ASP A 120 -13.82 12.83 3.69
C ASP A 120 -14.80 12.62 4.85
N TYR A 121 -15.43 11.46 4.88
CA TYR A 121 -16.38 11.07 5.94
C TYR A 121 -15.73 10.36 7.12
N ARG A 122 -14.45 10.09 7.06
CA ARG A 122 -13.68 9.38 8.09
C ARG A 122 -13.05 10.34 9.08
N SER A 123 -12.39 11.38 8.57
CA SER A 123 -11.48 12.22 9.36
C SER A 123 -12.14 13.51 9.81
N THR A 124 -11.80 13.96 11.02
CA THR A 124 -12.25 15.25 11.54
C THR A 124 -11.70 16.41 10.71
N GLU A 125 -12.30 17.58 10.85
CA GLU A 125 -11.92 18.80 10.12
C GLU A 125 -10.44 19.15 10.36
N GLY A 126 -9.97 19.08 11.60
CA GLY A 126 -8.57 19.37 11.94
C GLY A 126 -7.59 18.43 11.25
N THR A 127 -7.90 17.13 11.20
CA THR A 127 -7.07 16.13 10.49
C THR A 127 -7.00 16.43 8.99
N VAL A 128 -8.14 16.72 8.37
CA VAL A 128 -8.21 17.07 6.94
C VAL A 128 -7.42 18.36 6.66
N ASP A 129 -7.52 19.37 7.53
CA ASP A 129 -6.81 20.65 7.37
C ASP A 129 -5.29 20.47 7.48
N VAL A 130 -4.80 19.68 8.43
CA VAL A 130 -3.36 19.40 8.56
C VAL A 130 -2.86 18.64 7.34
N ALA A 131 -3.56 17.58 6.92
CA ALA A 131 -3.21 16.82 5.73
C ALA A 131 -3.17 17.71 4.48
N ARG A 132 -4.15 18.59 4.30
CA ARG A 132 -4.22 19.56 3.19
C ARG A 132 -3.02 20.51 3.18
N ARG A 133 -2.63 21.05 4.34
CA ARG A 133 -1.47 21.95 4.46
C ARG A 133 -0.15 21.28 4.11
N ILE A 134 -0.02 19.97 4.38
CA ILE A 134 1.15 19.20 4.02
C ILE A 134 1.17 18.94 2.50
N ILE A 135 0.07 18.48 1.95
CA ILE A 135 0.01 17.98 0.58
C ILE A 135 0.06 19.09 -0.49
N VAL A 136 -0.32 20.30 -0.15
CA VAL A 136 -0.22 21.46 -1.10
C VAL A 136 1.22 21.80 -1.48
N ASN A 137 2.22 21.30 -0.76
CA ASN A 137 3.62 21.45 -1.12
C ASN A 137 4.06 20.54 -2.29
N ASN A 138 3.20 19.62 -2.73
CA ASN A 138 3.46 18.81 -3.92
C ASN A 138 3.04 19.58 -5.17
N ASP A 139 3.98 19.82 -6.09
CA ASP A 139 3.74 20.55 -7.34
C ASP A 139 2.95 19.75 -8.38
N ARG A 140 3.06 18.39 -8.34
CA ARG A 140 2.46 17.50 -9.33
C ARG A 140 1.28 16.75 -8.72
N ARG A 141 0.10 17.38 -8.83
CA ARG A 141 -1.14 16.80 -8.29
C ARG A 141 -2.36 17.27 -9.08
N LEU A 142 -3.43 16.50 -9.01
CA LEU A 142 -4.75 16.91 -9.49
C LEU A 142 -5.35 17.94 -8.53
N LEU A 143 -5.91 19.01 -9.09
CA LEU A 143 -6.53 20.05 -8.26
C LEU A 143 -7.79 19.50 -7.59
N LYS A 144 -7.74 19.40 -6.28
CA LYS A 144 -8.88 19.04 -5.44
C LYS A 144 -8.76 19.73 -4.08
N THR A 145 -9.91 19.99 -3.46
CA THR A 145 -9.97 20.56 -2.10
C THR A 145 -10.81 19.62 -1.24
N MET A 146 -10.11 18.86 -0.40
CA MET A 146 -10.79 17.96 0.54
C MET A 146 -11.43 18.73 1.66
N THR A 147 -12.64 18.33 2.02
CA THR A 147 -13.40 18.86 3.16
C THR A 147 -13.85 17.71 4.06
N SER A 148 -13.96 17.94 5.37
CA SER A 148 -14.49 16.93 6.26
C SER A 148 -16.02 16.83 6.14
N GLY A 149 -16.50 15.61 6.05
CA GLY A 149 -17.91 15.24 6.22
C GLY A 149 -18.11 14.40 7.49
N CYS A 150 -17.08 14.25 8.31
CA CYS A 150 -17.14 13.53 9.57
C CYS A 150 -18.10 14.22 10.53
N LYS A 151 -18.87 13.42 11.27
CA LYS A 151 -19.81 13.94 12.30
C LYS A 151 -19.13 14.23 13.63
N THR A 152 -17.96 13.63 13.86
CA THR A 152 -17.16 13.86 15.06
C THR A 152 -16.55 15.25 15.00
N LYS A 153 -16.73 16.03 16.03
CA LYS A 153 -16.14 17.36 16.13
C LYS A 153 -14.63 17.23 16.40
N TYR A 154 -13.89 18.15 15.83
CA TYR A 154 -12.49 18.32 16.15
C TYR A 154 -12.34 19.15 17.43
N ASP A 155 -11.50 18.67 18.35
CA ASP A 155 -11.09 19.40 19.53
C ASP A 155 -9.60 19.77 19.49
N ILE A 156 -9.25 20.90 20.09
CA ILE A 156 -7.84 21.31 20.23
C ILE A 156 -7.10 20.25 21.05
N GLY A 157 -6.05 19.65 20.46
CA GLY A 157 -5.29 18.55 21.08
C GLY A 157 -5.58 17.17 20.49
N ASP A 158 -6.54 17.03 19.58
CA ASP A 158 -6.74 15.80 18.80
C ASP A 158 -5.50 15.50 17.92
N ILE A 159 -4.77 16.55 17.51
CA ILE A 159 -3.50 16.44 16.80
C ILE A 159 -2.44 17.08 17.67
N ALA A 160 -1.44 16.30 18.04
CA ALA A 160 -0.29 16.75 18.81
C ALA A 160 1.01 16.43 18.09
N TYR A 161 1.99 17.29 18.24
CA TYR A 161 3.38 17.08 17.80
C TYR A 161 4.27 17.14 19.03
N GLU A 162 5.09 16.12 19.18
CA GLU A 162 6.01 15.99 20.33
C GLU A 162 7.40 15.60 19.82
N GLU A 163 8.43 16.12 20.47
CA GLU A 163 9.82 15.76 20.22
C GLU A 163 10.41 15.11 21.48
N TYR A 164 11.21 14.06 21.26
CA TYR A 164 11.83 13.29 22.34
C TYR A 164 13.35 13.26 22.15
N SER A 165 14.08 13.15 23.26
CA SER A 165 15.54 13.06 23.28
C SER A 165 16.04 11.74 22.71
N ASP A 166 15.29 10.67 22.92
CA ASP A 166 15.59 9.34 22.43
C ASP A 166 14.32 8.50 22.20
N MET A 167 14.53 7.31 21.66
CA MET A 167 13.47 6.40 21.27
C MET A 167 12.77 5.73 22.47
N GLU A 168 13.44 5.62 23.59
CA GLU A 168 12.90 5.02 24.83
C GLU A 168 11.88 5.96 25.46
N ASP A 169 12.20 7.24 25.53
CA ASP A 169 11.29 8.29 25.98
C ASP A 169 10.07 8.38 25.09
N GLU A 170 10.28 8.36 23.75
CA GLU A 170 9.19 8.37 22.76
C GLU A 170 8.22 7.20 22.99
N PHE A 171 8.74 5.97 23.08
CA PHE A 171 7.90 4.78 23.22
C PHE A 171 7.21 4.69 24.57
N THR A 172 7.89 5.11 25.62
CA THR A 172 7.30 5.22 26.95
C THR A 172 6.14 6.22 26.95
N PHE A 173 6.30 7.37 26.31
CA PHE A 173 5.21 8.33 26.17
C PHE A 173 4.04 7.76 25.40
N ILE A 174 4.30 7.08 24.26
CA ILE A 174 3.26 6.43 23.44
C ILE A 174 2.48 5.43 24.30
N ALA A 175 3.16 4.54 25.03
CA ALA A 175 2.50 3.55 25.88
C ALA A 175 1.59 4.22 26.95
N ARG A 176 2.09 5.24 27.63
CA ARG A 176 1.31 5.99 28.61
C ARG A 176 0.12 6.73 28.00
N ARG A 177 0.28 7.23 26.76
CA ARG A 177 -0.81 7.90 26.03
C ARG A 177 -1.90 6.91 25.66
N ILE A 178 -1.52 5.70 25.22
CA ILE A 178 -2.45 4.61 24.91
C ILE A 178 -3.26 4.22 26.16
N MET A 179 -2.60 4.05 27.29
CA MET A 179 -3.29 3.73 28.54
C MET A 179 -4.32 4.81 28.92
N LYS A 180 -3.96 6.09 28.81
CA LYS A 180 -4.89 7.20 29.09
C LYS A 180 -6.07 7.20 28.12
N LEU A 181 -5.86 6.89 26.82
CA LEU A 181 -6.94 6.78 25.84
C LEU A 181 -7.87 5.62 26.20
N HIS A 182 -7.30 4.51 26.65
CA HIS A 182 -8.08 3.35 27.09
C HIS A 182 -8.90 3.64 28.35
N GLU A 183 -8.33 4.35 29.33
CA GLU A 183 -9.03 4.77 30.55
C GLU A 183 -10.26 5.63 30.28
N ILE A 184 -10.25 6.45 29.24
CA ILE A 184 -11.40 7.25 28.80
C ILE A 184 -12.35 6.51 27.86
N GLY A 185 -12.14 5.19 27.66
CA GLY A 185 -13.08 4.30 26.97
C GLY A 185 -12.73 4.00 25.51
N ILE A 186 -11.56 4.38 25.01
CA ILE A 186 -11.12 4.02 23.65
C ILE A 186 -10.56 2.59 23.69
N PRO A 187 -11.14 1.64 22.95
CA PRO A 187 -10.62 0.27 22.90
C PRO A 187 -9.22 0.23 22.24
N TYR A 188 -8.36 -0.68 22.67
CA TYR A 188 -7.03 -0.86 22.03
C TYR A 188 -7.12 -1.17 20.54
N SER A 189 -8.17 -1.84 20.10
CA SER A 189 -8.44 -2.14 18.67
C SER A 189 -8.68 -0.91 17.79
N GLU A 190 -8.97 0.24 18.38
CA GLU A 190 -9.17 1.52 17.69
C GLU A 190 -7.91 2.40 17.68
N ILE A 191 -6.80 1.89 18.21
CA ILE A 191 -5.53 2.61 18.30
C ILE A 191 -4.51 1.95 17.35
N ALA A 192 -3.87 2.75 16.49
CA ALA A 192 -2.81 2.28 15.61
C ALA A 192 -1.52 3.09 15.80
N ILE A 193 -0.39 2.39 15.77
CA ILE A 193 0.95 2.99 15.79
C ILE A 193 1.59 2.78 14.42
N LEU A 194 1.91 3.86 13.72
CA LEU A 194 2.55 3.82 12.42
C LEU A 194 4.05 4.04 12.55
N LEU A 195 4.85 3.09 12.06
CA LEU A 195 6.30 3.14 12.15
C LEU A 195 6.94 3.28 10.76
N ARG A 196 7.90 4.17 10.62
CA ARG A 196 8.64 4.38 9.36
C ARG A 196 9.48 3.16 8.95
N LYS A 197 10.02 2.43 9.91
CA LYS A 197 10.93 1.29 9.68
C LYS A 197 10.48 0.08 10.48
N ARG A 198 10.29 -1.05 9.81
CA ARG A 198 9.89 -2.32 10.44
C ARG A 198 10.82 -2.74 11.59
N LYS A 199 12.14 -2.54 11.46
CA LYS A 199 13.09 -2.92 12.50
C LYS A 199 12.89 -2.24 13.85
N VAL A 200 12.06 -1.19 13.89
CA VAL A 200 11.73 -0.46 15.12
C VAL A 200 10.56 -1.12 15.88
N SER A 201 9.77 -1.95 15.17
CA SER A 201 8.58 -2.58 15.76
C SER A 201 8.89 -3.48 16.98
N GLY A 202 10.04 -4.17 16.99
CA GLY A 202 10.44 -4.98 18.14
C GLY A 202 10.66 -4.17 19.41
N LYS A 203 11.27 -2.99 19.30
CA LYS A 203 11.55 -2.13 20.45
C LYS A 203 10.28 -1.55 21.07
N ILE A 204 9.34 -1.08 20.25
CA ILE A 204 8.08 -0.59 20.78
C ILE A 204 7.22 -1.71 21.35
N ALA A 205 7.27 -2.92 20.74
CA ALA A 205 6.60 -4.10 21.26
C ALA A 205 7.08 -4.43 22.71
N GLU A 206 8.39 -4.43 22.95
CA GLU A 206 8.97 -4.62 24.28
C GLU A 206 8.42 -3.61 25.31
N VAL A 207 8.28 -2.34 24.92
CA VAL A 207 7.70 -1.31 25.79
C VAL A 207 6.21 -1.57 26.04
N LEU A 208 5.44 -1.92 25.01
CA LEU A 208 4.01 -2.22 25.17
C LEU A 208 3.78 -3.44 26.08
N GLU A 209 4.64 -4.47 25.99
CA GLU A 209 4.62 -5.63 26.90
C GLU A 209 4.86 -5.21 28.36
N VAL A 210 5.83 -4.34 28.64
CA VAL A 210 6.11 -3.83 29.99
C VAL A 210 4.91 -3.10 30.59
N TYR A 211 4.09 -2.45 29.76
CA TYR A 211 2.87 -1.77 30.19
C TYR A 211 1.59 -2.61 30.10
N ASP A 212 1.69 -3.92 29.85
CA ASP A 212 0.56 -4.86 29.69
C ASP A 212 -0.46 -4.40 28.64
N ILE A 213 0.00 -3.72 27.58
CA ILE A 213 -0.84 -3.25 26.48
C ILE A 213 -0.91 -4.34 25.41
N PRO A 214 -2.09 -4.90 25.08
CA PRO A 214 -2.22 -5.88 24.02
C PRO A 214 -2.02 -5.23 22.64
N PHE A 215 -1.23 -5.87 21.78
CA PHE A 215 -0.95 -5.36 20.42
C PHE A 215 -0.82 -6.48 19.39
N VAL A 216 -0.92 -6.10 18.13
CA VAL A 216 -0.62 -6.97 16.97
C VAL A 216 0.34 -6.21 16.07
N VAL A 217 1.40 -6.86 15.60
CA VAL A 217 2.34 -6.27 14.63
C VAL A 217 2.00 -6.78 13.24
N GLU A 218 1.45 -5.92 12.37
CA GLU A 218 1.16 -6.29 10.99
C GLU A 218 2.43 -6.54 10.18
N GLY A 219 2.38 -7.57 9.33
CA GLY A 219 3.48 -7.94 8.45
C GLY A 219 4.60 -8.74 9.13
N VAL A 220 4.46 -9.10 10.39
CA VAL A 220 5.31 -10.08 11.07
C VAL A 220 4.57 -11.43 11.05
N ASN A 221 4.68 -12.15 9.94
CA ASN A 221 4.11 -13.49 9.80
C ASN A 221 5.04 -14.58 10.34
N ASP A 222 5.98 -14.24 11.21
CA ASP A 222 6.98 -15.17 11.72
C ASP A 222 6.61 -15.70 13.10
N LEU A 223 5.39 -16.29 13.20
CA LEU A 223 5.01 -17.09 14.37
C LEU A 223 6.08 -18.15 14.68
N PHE A 224 6.75 -18.64 13.64
CA PHE A 224 7.81 -19.65 13.74
C PHE A 224 9.21 -19.09 14.05
N GLU A 225 9.39 -17.76 14.07
CA GLU A 225 10.65 -17.09 14.43
C GLU A 225 10.64 -16.51 15.85
N THR A 226 9.53 -16.68 16.59
CA THR A 226 9.48 -16.30 18.01
C THR A 226 10.44 -17.14 18.83
N LYS A 227 10.97 -16.60 19.93
CA LYS A 227 11.90 -17.32 20.83
C LYS A 227 11.27 -18.62 21.34
N GLU A 228 9.97 -18.61 21.59
CA GLU A 228 9.17 -19.76 22.03
C GLU A 228 9.09 -20.85 20.96
N CYS A 229 8.79 -20.47 19.73
CA CYS A 229 8.75 -21.42 18.61
C CYS A 229 10.13 -21.96 18.25
N ASN A 230 11.18 -21.14 18.32
CA ASN A 230 12.55 -21.60 18.13
C ASN A 230 13.02 -22.54 19.25
N ALA A 231 12.63 -22.28 20.51
CA ALA A 231 12.87 -23.19 21.62
C ALA A 231 12.11 -24.53 21.44
N ALA A 232 10.84 -24.45 20.98
CA ALA A 232 10.06 -25.64 20.67
C ALA A 232 10.67 -26.46 19.51
N LYS A 233 11.10 -25.78 18.42
CA LYS A 233 11.84 -26.47 17.32
C LYS A 233 13.09 -27.18 17.84
N GLY A 234 13.90 -26.52 18.67
CA GLY A 234 15.09 -27.13 19.23
C GLY A 234 14.84 -28.39 20.10
N ILE A 235 13.59 -28.60 20.57
CA ILE A 235 13.17 -29.83 21.26
C ILE A 235 12.87 -30.97 20.26
N PHE A 236 12.40 -30.62 19.05
CA PHE A 236 12.03 -31.62 18.04
C PHE A 236 13.15 -31.94 17.05
N ASP A 237 14.22 -31.14 17.01
CA ASP A 237 15.43 -31.38 16.19
C ASP A 237 16.49 -32.25 16.91
N TYR A 238 16.14 -32.83 18.07
CA TYR A 238 16.90 -33.84 18.83
C TYR A 238 16.18 -35.20 18.66
#